data_e9af2fe216573daea1e7f6b5f6c3717f
#
_entry.id   e9af2fe216573daea1e7f6b5f6c3717f
#
_cell.length_a   1.000
_cell.length_b   1.000
_cell.length_c   1.000
_cell.angle_alpha   90.00
_cell.angle_beta   90.00
_cell.angle_gamma   90.00
#
_symmetry.space_group_name_H-M   'P 1'
#
loop_
_entity.id
_entity.type
_entity.pdbx_description
1 polymer ?
#
loop_
_entity_poly.entity_id
_entity_poly.type
_entity_poly.pdbx_seq_one_letter_code
_entity_poly.pdbx_strand_id
1 'polypeptide(L)'
;MDDYRQIIHSAEPGQIVPIVKRIDIGDPLDFFAKLTDYGRAKNCCLLESREYLAGTSALSFGTARPALYLTGTGSDFCIQALSKTGKRMLGYLAGDPKRFAFCESVTFEPDRIVGRIRPTEGTMDEQTRLRSTNQMDVLRAVAFAFRLASKPFRVTCGLLGALSYDFVDQFERLPASEQDVLGNPDYELFFADNIFLMDHENNQGYVVVNCIVTNGDHEAAVAEAQDAFDYYFNMARFQPPKGKRHDGPLPPASTDTSQAEYEDMVRTAKQHILDGDIFQVVLSRTITEPCPDEPLDVYKRLRKLNPSPYMFYLNMPSAVLMGSSPELNLRVSGTGPRHVEIRPIAGTKPRGRIDGEIDPDTDFRYEAELKLDRKELAEHMMLVDLARNDIARVADPGSRVVNELLTVEKYESVQHLVSNVKGALRPDLDALSAYLATMNMGTLTGAPKIEAMKIIRKLEKNKRGYYGGAVMYLTVDGQFDSCITIRSLQVRDHTAYIRAGAGIVHDSVPKTEFEETEHKARSCIRAIRGQ
;
A
#
# COMPACT_ATOMS: atom_id res chain seq x y z
N MET A 1 21.45 26.47 0.26
CA MET A 1 20.18 27.19 0.51
C MET A 1 20.11 28.53 -0.24
N ASP A 2 21.22 29.26 -0.38
CA ASP A 2 21.19 30.58 -1.04
C ASP A 2 20.69 30.51 -2.49
N ASP A 3 21.09 29.50 -3.25
CA ASP A 3 20.62 29.28 -4.62
C ASP A 3 19.10 29.05 -4.73
N TYR A 4 18.47 28.53 -3.66
CA TYR A 4 17.02 28.26 -3.64
C TYR A 4 16.21 29.41 -3.04
N ARG A 5 16.82 30.32 -2.28
CA ARG A 5 16.12 31.43 -1.64
C ARG A 5 15.36 32.28 -2.67
N GLN A 6 15.98 32.62 -3.77
CA GLN A 6 15.33 33.42 -4.81
C GLN A 6 14.10 32.72 -5.38
N ILE A 7 14.20 31.40 -5.64
CA ILE A 7 13.07 30.58 -6.14
C ILE A 7 11.96 30.51 -5.09
N ILE A 8 12.31 30.29 -3.82
CA ILE A 8 11.33 30.22 -2.74
C ILE A 8 10.62 31.56 -2.56
N HIS A 9 11.35 32.69 -2.60
CA HIS A 9 10.77 34.03 -2.48
C HIS A 9 9.84 34.41 -3.63
N SER A 10 10.01 33.81 -4.82
CA SER A 10 9.12 33.99 -5.97
C SER A 10 7.94 33.02 -5.99
N ALA A 11 7.91 32.03 -5.07
CA ALA A 11 6.87 31.03 -5.04
C ALA A 11 5.54 31.60 -4.53
N GLU A 12 4.46 31.18 -5.18
CA GLU A 12 3.10 31.58 -4.82
C GLU A 12 2.52 30.72 -3.69
N PRO A 13 1.48 31.19 -2.98
CA PRO A 13 0.77 30.39 -2.01
C PRO A 13 0.29 29.04 -2.58
N GLY A 14 0.52 27.95 -1.83
CA GLY A 14 0.24 26.58 -2.25
C GLY A 14 1.33 25.97 -3.13
N GLN A 15 2.40 26.70 -3.45
CA GLN A 15 3.50 26.16 -4.23
C GLN A 15 4.54 25.45 -3.34
N ILE A 16 5.04 24.34 -3.83
CA ILE A 16 6.09 23.51 -3.23
C ILE A 16 7.36 23.65 -4.05
N VAL A 17 8.44 24.08 -3.43
CA VAL A 17 9.77 24.15 -4.03
C VAL A 17 10.62 23.00 -3.51
N PRO A 18 10.86 21.94 -4.29
CA PRO A 18 11.71 20.83 -3.88
C PRO A 18 13.19 21.24 -3.87
N ILE A 19 13.87 20.96 -2.78
CA ILE A 19 15.32 21.11 -2.65
C ILE A 19 15.92 19.73 -2.52
N VAL A 20 16.92 19.42 -3.35
CA VAL A 20 17.57 18.13 -3.39
C VAL A 20 19.03 18.27 -2.94
N LYS A 21 19.44 17.43 -1.99
CA LYS A 21 20.85 17.30 -1.62
C LYS A 21 21.27 15.84 -1.64
N ARG A 22 22.46 15.58 -2.17
CA ARG A 22 23.06 14.23 -2.10
C ARG A 22 23.53 13.93 -0.69
N ILE A 23 23.36 12.67 -0.29
CA ILE A 23 23.81 12.13 0.99
C ILE A 23 24.20 10.67 0.82
N ASP A 24 25.17 10.21 1.58
CA ASP A 24 25.49 8.78 1.65
C ASP A 24 24.44 8.09 2.52
N ILE A 25 23.57 7.32 1.89
CA ILE A 25 22.52 6.53 2.55
C ILE A 25 23.03 5.13 2.91
N GLY A 26 23.89 4.54 2.07
CA GLY A 26 24.23 3.13 2.17
C GLY A 26 22.99 2.24 1.99
N ASP A 27 22.70 1.36 2.95
CA ASP A 27 21.46 0.60 2.96
C ASP A 27 20.29 1.47 3.46
N PRO A 28 19.17 1.59 2.69
CA PRO A 28 18.01 2.41 3.06
C PRO A 28 17.41 2.06 4.42
N LEU A 29 17.38 0.78 4.79
CA LEU A 29 16.85 0.33 6.08
C LEU A 29 17.76 0.75 7.25
N ASP A 30 19.08 0.66 7.08
CA ASP A 30 20.02 1.10 8.12
C ASP A 30 19.99 2.64 8.26
N PHE A 31 19.79 3.36 7.16
CA PHE A 31 19.58 4.81 7.20
C PHE A 31 18.26 5.18 7.89
N PHE A 32 17.17 4.50 7.54
CA PHE A 32 15.87 4.66 8.20
C PHE A 32 15.96 4.38 9.71
N ALA A 33 16.69 3.34 10.12
CA ALA A 33 16.91 3.04 11.53
C ALA A 33 17.57 4.20 12.30
N LYS A 34 18.54 4.89 11.67
CA LYS A 34 19.17 6.08 12.25
C LYS A 34 18.18 7.23 12.41
N LEU A 35 17.36 7.48 11.39
CA LEU A 35 16.38 8.58 11.39
C LEU A 35 15.25 8.36 12.40
N THR A 36 14.89 7.13 12.72
CA THR A 36 13.65 6.80 13.44
C THR A 36 13.88 6.15 14.80
N ASP A 37 15.09 6.34 15.38
CA ASP A 37 15.48 5.66 16.62
C ASP A 37 15.19 4.15 16.56
N TYR A 38 15.75 3.50 15.56
CA TYR A 38 15.55 2.06 15.29
C TYR A 38 14.11 1.68 15.00
N GLY A 39 13.37 2.51 14.27
CA GLY A 39 11.97 2.27 13.91
C GLY A 39 10.97 2.52 15.04
N ARG A 40 11.39 3.01 16.20
CA ARG A 40 10.51 3.29 17.36
C ARG A 40 9.71 4.56 17.20
N ALA A 41 10.24 5.55 16.46
CA ALA A 41 9.52 6.79 16.23
C ALA A 41 8.19 6.52 15.51
N LYS A 42 7.10 7.06 16.05
CA LYS A 42 5.80 7.03 15.40
C LYS A 42 5.76 7.96 14.17
N ASN A 43 4.80 7.73 13.29
CA ASN A 43 4.57 8.52 12.09
C ASN A 43 5.78 8.52 11.14
N CYS A 44 6.30 7.34 10.85
CA CYS A 44 7.37 7.17 9.88
C CYS A 44 7.09 5.99 8.95
N CYS A 45 7.66 6.04 7.75
CA CYS A 45 7.55 4.93 6.81
C CYS A 45 8.79 4.77 5.95
N LEU A 46 9.02 3.53 5.53
CA LEU A 46 10.01 3.11 4.54
C LEU A 46 9.30 2.27 3.49
N LEU A 47 9.46 2.64 2.23
CA LEU A 47 9.00 1.89 1.07
C LEU A 47 10.23 1.52 0.23
N GLU A 48 10.39 0.22 -0.06
CA GLU A 48 11.54 -0.28 -0.78
C GLU A 48 11.12 -1.15 -1.97
N SER A 49 11.94 -1.16 -3.02
CA SER A 49 11.89 -2.15 -4.08
C SER A 49 13.16 -2.99 -4.03
N ARG A 50 13.02 -4.31 -3.85
CA ARG A 50 14.16 -5.25 -3.73
C ARG A 50 14.30 -6.17 -4.92
N GLU A 51 13.21 -6.51 -5.58
CA GLU A 51 13.20 -7.19 -6.86
C GLU A 51 12.61 -6.25 -7.90
N TYR A 52 13.36 -6.00 -8.96
CA TYR A 52 13.00 -4.99 -9.94
C TYR A 52 12.10 -5.61 -11.01
N LEU A 53 10.92 -5.01 -11.17
CA LEU A 53 10.10 -5.25 -12.35
C LEU A 53 10.72 -4.54 -13.55
N ALA A 54 10.83 -5.22 -14.68
CA ALA A 54 11.34 -4.62 -15.91
C ALA A 54 10.56 -3.31 -16.24
N GLY A 55 11.30 -2.23 -16.48
CA GLY A 55 10.73 -0.92 -16.80
C GLY A 55 10.28 -0.06 -15.60
N THR A 56 10.62 -0.45 -14.37
CA THR A 56 10.41 0.41 -13.19
C THR A 56 11.77 0.86 -12.64
N SER A 57 11.91 2.17 -12.36
CA SER A 57 13.09 2.63 -11.62
C SER A 57 13.06 2.07 -10.21
N ALA A 58 14.17 1.48 -9.84
CA ALA A 58 14.39 0.87 -8.54
C ALA A 58 14.66 1.96 -7.50
N LEU A 59 13.63 2.43 -6.83
CA LEU A 59 13.74 3.44 -5.78
C LEU A 59 13.36 2.84 -4.43
N SER A 60 14.17 3.16 -3.40
CA SER A 60 13.74 3.04 -2.01
C SER A 60 13.64 4.44 -1.42
N PHE A 61 12.56 4.74 -0.71
CA PHE A 61 12.35 6.05 -0.11
C PHE A 61 11.53 5.96 1.16
N GLY A 62 11.64 6.98 1.99
CA GLY A 62 10.87 7.04 3.22
C GLY A 62 10.86 8.42 3.84
N THR A 63 10.05 8.58 4.88
CA THR A 63 10.01 9.77 5.71
C THR A 63 10.05 9.40 7.19
N ALA A 64 10.76 10.20 7.97
CA ALA A 64 10.85 10.05 9.43
C ALA A 64 10.07 11.15 10.18
N ARG A 65 9.76 12.26 9.52
CA ARG A 65 9.09 13.43 10.10
C ARG A 65 8.13 14.06 9.10
N PRO A 66 7.02 13.39 8.75
CA PRO A 66 6.04 13.96 7.83
C PRO A 66 5.36 15.20 8.42
N ALA A 67 4.85 16.09 7.55
CA ALA A 67 4.18 17.29 7.97
C ALA A 67 2.80 17.03 8.59
N LEU A 68 2.01 16.13 7.98
CA LEU A 68 0.66 15.83 8.43
C LEU A 68 0.47 14.30 8.58
N TYR A 69 -0.47 13.95 9.46
CA TYR A 69 -1.08 12.64 9.58
C TYR A 69 -2.57 12.74 9.25
N LEU A 70 -3.05 11.84 8.41
CA LEU A 70 -4.44 11.75 7.98
C LEU A 70 -5.01 10.40 8.36
N THR A 71 -6.19 10.38 8.95
CA THR A 71 -6.93 9.14 9.25
C THR A 71 -8.42 9.34 9.05
N GLY A 72 -9.11 8.29 8.68
CA GLY A 72 -10.57 8.28 8.54
C GLY A 72 -11.15 6.94 8.92
N THR A 73 -12.35 6.94 9.49
CA THR A 73 -13.13 5.76 9.84
C THR A 73 -14.61 6.06 9.63
N GLY A 74 -15.27 5.29 8.81
CA GLY A 74 -16.66 5.57 8.44
C GLY A 74 -16.77 6.96 7.80
N SER A 75 -17.63 7.81 8.32
CA SER A 75 -17.78 9.18 7.82
C SER A 75 -16.84 10.18 8.48
N ASP A 76 -16.16 9.82 9.57
CA ASP A 76 -15.33 10.73 10.35
C ASP A 76 -13.88 10.73 9.85
N PHE A 77 -13.23 11.90 9.88
CA PHE A 77 -11.83 12.05 9.51
C PHE A 77 -11.10 13.04 10.44
N CYS A 78 -9.77 12.87 10.49
CA CYS A 78 -8.86 13.79 11.16
C CYS A 78 -7.62 14.03 10.30
N ILE A 79 -7.23 15.31 10.16
CA ILE A 79 -5.98 15.75 9.56
C ILE A 79 -5.20 16.45 10.67
N GLN A 80 -4.11 15.88 11.13
CA GLN A 80 -3.32 16.36 12.26
C GLN A 80 -1.97 16.90 11.80
N ALA A 81 -1.56 18.06 12.30
CA ALA A 81 -0.22 18.58 12.09
C ALA A 81 0.80 17.84 12.98
N LEU A 82 1.88 17.38 12.37
CA LEU A 82 2.99 16.73 13.06
C LEU A 82 4.22 17.64 13.20
N SER A 83 4.25 18.76 12.48
CA SER A 83 5.36 19.69 12.42
C SER A 83 4.88 21.15 12.33
N LYS A 84 5.84 22.10 12.38
CA LYS A 84 5.54 23.53 12.10
C LYS A 84 5.02 23.71 10.68
N THR A 85 5.64 23.04 9.70
CA THR A 85 5.18 23.00 8.30
C THR A 85 3.73 22.51 8.22
N GLY A 86 3.40 21.42 8.94
CA GLY A 86 2.04 20.89 9.02
C GLY A 86 1.04 21.90 9.56
N LYS A 87 1.39 22.67 10.59
CA LYS A 87 0.50 23.75 11.12
C LYS A 87 0.23 24.84 10.09
N ARG A 88 1.26 25.27 9.34
CA ARG A 88 1.08 26.23 8.25
C ARG A 88 0.22 25.67 7.12
N MET A 89 0.40 24.40 6.79
CA MET A 89 -0.44 23.70 5.80
C MET A 89 -1.91 23.67 6.26
N LEU A 90 -2.19 23.34 7.53
CA LEU A 90 -3.57 23.37 8.06
C LEU A 90 -4.17 24.78 7.96
N GLY A 91 -3.41 25.83 8.31
CA GLY A 91 -3.85 27.22 8.16
C GLY A 91 -4.17 27.57 6.70
N TYR A 92 -3.38 27.11 5.74
CA TYR A 92 -3.64 27.30 4.32
C TYR A 92 -4.89 26.55 3.83
N LEU A 93 -5.09 25.31 4.29
CA LEU A 93 -6.28 24.53 3.98
C LEU A 93 -7.55 25.16 4.57
N ALA A 94 -7.48 25.64 5.81
CA ALA A 94 -8.57 26.33 6.49
C ALA A 94 -8.92 27.70 5.86
N GLY A 95 -7.96 28.33 5.19
CA GLY A 95 -8.15 29.60 4.48
C GLY A 95 -9.10 29.51 3.26
N ASP A 96 -9.39 28.30 2.78
CA ASP A 96 -10.38 28.06 1.74
C ASP A 96 -11.39 26.97 2.19
N PRO A 97 -12.41 27.32 2.99
CA PRO A 97 -13.40 26.36 3.49
C PRO A 97 -14.17 25.62 2.38
N LYS A 98 -14.21 26.16 1.15
CA LYS A 98 -14.86 25.50 0.00
C LYS A 98 -14.21 24.17 -0.35
N ARG A 99 -12.92 23.98 0.01
CA ARG A 99 -12.23 22.69 -0.14
C ARG A 99 -12.89 21.55 0.62
N PHE A 100 -13.65 21.87 1.68
CA PHE A 100 -14.36 20.92 2.53
C PHE A 100 -15.89 21.02 2.36
N ALA A 101 -16.37 21.55 1.25
CA ALA A 101 -17.82 21.66 0.96
C ALA A 101 -18.55 20.31 0.90
N PHE A 102 -17.80 19.21 0.73
CA PHE A 102 -18.31 17.84 0.78
C PHE A 102 -18.63 17.37 2.21
N CYS A 103 -18.18 18.06 3.24
CA CYS A 103 -18.45 17.71 4.62
C CYS A 103 -19.88 18.07 5.05
N GLU A 104 -20.44 17.25 5.93
CA GLU A 104 -21.60 17.59 6.74
C GLU A 104 -21.21 18.60 7.84
N SER A 105 -20.06 18.35 8.46
CA SER A 105 -19.45 19.23 9.46
C SER A 105 -17.94 19.21 9.36
N VAL A 106 -17.30 20.35 9.61
CA VAL A 106 -15.84 20.47 9.67
C VAL A 106 -15.46 21.52 10.72
N THR A 107 -14.47 21.20 11.54
CA THR A 107 -13.90 22.09 12.56
C THR A 107 -12.42 22.29 12.29
N PHE A 108 -11.99 23.53 12.25
CA PHE A 108 -10.60 23.93 12.05
C PHE A 108 -9.99 24.32 13.40
N GLU A 109 -9.05 23.53 13.88
CA GLU A 109 -8.29 23.78 15.10
C GLU A 109 -6.82 24.12 14.74
N PRO A 110 -6.03 24.70 15.65
CA PRO A 110 -4.66 25.13 15.34
C PRO A 110 -3.71 24.01 14.91
N ASP A 111 -3.97 22.76 15.34
CA ASP A 111 -3.13 21.59 15.13
C ASP A 111 -3.84 20.44 14.41
N ARG A 112 -5.13 20.59 14.11
CA ARG A 112 -5.89 19.57 13.38
C ARG A 112 -7.13 20.14 12.69
N ILE A 113 -7.57 19.44 11.65
CA ILE A 113 -8.89 19.61 11.03
C ILE A 113 -9.64 18.31 11.25
N VAL A 114 -10.81 18.38 11.87
CA VAL A 114 -11.69 17.23 12.08
C VAL A 114 -13.02 17.48 11.42
N GLY A 115 -13.62 16.42 10.88
CA GLY A 115 -14.90 16.59 10.21
C GLY A 115 -15.60 15.27 9.95
N ARG A 116 -16.81 15.41 9.45
CA ARG A 116 -17.67 14.32 9.02
C ARG A 116 -18.08 14.54 7.57
N ILE A 117 -17.94 13.53 6.76
CA ILE A 117 -18.38 13.54 5.37
C ILE A 117 -19.89 13.38 5.31
N ARG A 118 -20.51 14.13 4.40
CA ARG A 118 -21.95 13.99 4.15
C ARG A 118 -22.23 12.59 3.59
N PRO A 119 -23.11 11.82 4.24
CA PRO A 119 -23.47 10.50 3.73
C PRO A 119 -24.13 10.61 2.36
N THR A 120 -23.74 9.71 1.48
CA THR A 120 -24.37 9.60 0.18
C THR A 120 -25.58 8.68 0.27
N GLU A 121 -26.78 9.22 -0.01
CA GLU A 121 -28.03 8.49 0.08
C GLU A 121 -28.46 7.93 -1.30
N GLY A 122 -29.12 6.78 -1.31
CA GLY A 122 -29.77 6.18 -2.49
C GLY A 122 -28.99 5.07 -3.18
N THR A 123 -29.61 4.47 -4.18
CA THR A 123 -28.98 3.53 -5.13
C THR A 123 -28.40 4.34 -6.29
N MET A 124 -27.11 4.24 -6.52
CA MET A 124 -26.41 4.94 -7.60
C MET A 124 -25.94 3.95 -8.64
N ASP A 125 -25.97 4.38 -9.90
CA ASP A 125 -25.20 3.71 -10.92
C ASP A 125 -23.69 3.86 -10.64
N GLU A 126 -22.90 3.03 -11.28
CA GLU A 126 -21.46 2.96 -11.03
C GLU A 126 -20.72 4.26 -11.35
N GLN A 127 -21.09 4.97 -12.40
CA GLN A 127 -20.46 6.22 -12.79
C GLN A 127 -20.77 7.35 -11.80
N THR A 128 -21.99 7.43 -11.33
CA THR A 128 -22.42 8.37 -10.29
C THR A 128 -21.71 8.08 -8.98
N ARG A 129 -21.53 6.80 -8.64
CA ARG A 129 -20.82 6.37 -7.42
C ARG A 129 -19.34 6.79 -7.41
N LEU A 130 -18.63 6.70 -8.53
CA LEU A 130 -17.25 7.16 -8.65
C LEU A 130 -17.07 8.69 -8.44
N ARG A 131 -18.16 9.44 -8.60
CA ARG A 131 -18.22 10.91 -8.43
C ARG A 131 -18.91 11.34 -7.15
N SER A 132 -19.48 10.39 -6.40
CA SER A 132 -20.16 10.69 -5.14
C SER A 132 -19.17 11.10 -4.07
N THR A 133 -19.62 11.94 -3.14
CA THR A 133 -18.85 12.36 -1.97
C THR A 133 -18.43 11.16 -1.12
N ASN A 134 -17.15 11.09 -0.79
CA ASN A 134 -16.58 9.99 0.00
C ASN A 134 -15.26 10.40 0.66
N GLN A 135 -14.65 9.52 1.46
CA GLN A 135 -13.40 9.79 2.17
C GLN A 135 -12.22 10.16 1.25
N MET A 136 -12.24 9.77 -0.04
CA MET A 136 -11.20 10.21 -0.99
C MET A 136 -11.21 11.72 -1.23
N ASP A 137 -12.34 12.41 -0.98
CA ASP A 137 -12.39 13.86 -1.10
C ASP A 137 -11.56 14.56 -0.03
N VAL A 138 -11.40 13.95 1.15
CA VAL A 138 -10.44 14.42 2.17
C VAL A 138 -9.01 14.34 1.64
N LEU A 139 -8.66 13.23 0.99
CA LEU A 139 -7.31 13.04 0.42
C LEU A 139 -7.07 14.01 -0.73
N ARG A 140 -8.10 14.26 -1.58
CA ARG A 140 -8.05 15.29 -2.65
C ARG A 140 -7.85 16.68 -2.10
N ALA A 141 -8.61 17.04 -1.06
CA ALA A 141 -8.54 18.36 -0.42
C ALA A 141 -7.15 18.66 0.14
N VAL A 142 -6.40 17.63 0.55
CA VAL A 142 -5.02 17.78 1.05
C VAL A 142 -3.99 17.63 -0.05
N ALA A 143 -4.01 16.54 -0.82
CA ALA A 143 -2.96 16.25 -1.80
C ALA A 143 -2.94 17.27 -2.94
N PHE A 144 -4.10 17.64 -3.47
CA PHE A 144 -4.22 18.51 -4.63
C PHE A 144 -4.42 20.00 -4.28
N ALA A 145 -4.30 20.35 -2.99
CA ALA A 145 -4.23 21.75 -2.56
C ALA A 145 -2.90 22.41 -2.95
N PHE A 146 -1.88 21.60 -3.18
CA PHE A 146 -0.50 22.03 -3.40
C PHE A 146 -0.03 21.67 -4.81
N ARG A 147 0.96 22.42 -5.32
CA ARG A 147 1.55 22.19 -6.65
C ARG A 147 3.07 22.27 -6.61
N LEU A 148 3.74 21.37 -7.31
CA LEU A 148 5.21 21.36 -7.41
C LEU A 148 5.70 22.46 -8.36
N ALA A 149 6.73 23.22 -7.95
CA ALA A 149 7.48 24.11 -8.82
C ALA A 149 8.37 23.33 -9.81
N SER A 150 8.88 22.17 -9.40
CA SER A 150 9.68 21.27 -10.23
C SER A 150 9.51 19.83 -9.75
N LYS A 151 9.88 18.87 -10.59
CA LYS A 151 9.76 17.44 -10.30
C LYS A 151 11.11 16.74 -10.47
N PRO A 152 11.98 16.76 -9.44
CA PRO A 152 13.31 16.15 -9.53
C PRO A 152 13.28 14.62 -9.60
N PHE A 153 12.26 13.97 -8.98
CA PHE A 153 12.08 12.53 -8.97
C PHE A 153 10.62 12.14 -9.23
N ARG A 154 10.39 10.87 -9.56
CA ARG A 154 9.03 10.33 -9.70
C ARG A 154 8.23 10.47 -8.39
N VAL A 155 8.89 10.26 -7.25
CA VAL A 155 8.35 10.53 -5.91
C VAL A 155 9.07 11.74 -5.34
N THR A 156 8.34 12.81 -5.05
CA THR A 156 8.91 14.06 -4.52
C THR A 156 8.19 14.49 -3.25
N CYS A 157 6.86 14.57 -3.28
CA CYS A 157 6.02 15.03 -2.19
C CYS A 157 4.61 14.46 -2.33
N GLY A 158 3.95 14.14 -1.22
CA GLY A 158 2.58 13.65 -1.26
C GLY A 158 2.19 12.78 -0.08
N LEU A 159 1.12 12.00 -0.26
CA LEU A 159 0.59 11.09 0.75
C LEU A 159 1.22 9.71 0.62
N LEU A 160 1.66 9.15 1.75
CA LEU A 160 2.22 7.80 1.87
C LEU A 160 1.50 7.07 3.01
N GLY A 161 1.17 5.80 2.86
CA GLY A 161 0.62 5.01 3.96
C GLY A 161 -0.24 3.83 3.52
N ALA A 162 -1.23 3.49 4.35
CA ALA A 162 -2.05 2.30 4.18
C ALA A 162 -3.55 2.61 4.06
N LEU A 163 -4.21 1.86 3.18
CA LEU A 163 -5.66 1.84 3.00
C LEU A 163 -6.16 0.45 3.39
N SER A 164 -7.24 0.40 4.20
CA SER A 164 -7.85 -0.85 4.64
C SER A 164 -8.64 -1.54 3.53
N TYR A 165 -8.72 -2.88 3.56
CA TYR A 165 -9.68 -3.64 2.76
C TYR A 165 -11.12 -3.22 3.09
N ASP A 166 -11.39 -2.98 4.37
CA ASP A 166 -12.72 -2.64 4.86
C ASP A 166 -13.17 -1.23 4.49
N PHE A 167 -12.29 -0.42 3.88
CA PHE A 167 -12.65 0.86 3.27
C PHE A 167 -13.75 0.72 2.22
N VAL A 168 -13.91 -0.47 1.62
CA VAL A 168 -14.99 -0.78 0.69
C VAL A 168 -16.38 -0.58 1.28
N ASP A 169 -16.55 -0.64 2.60
CA ASP A 169 -17.82 -0.41 3.30
C ASP A 169 -18.38 1.01 3.08
N GLN A 170 -17.52 1.96 2.65
CA GLN A 170 -17.92 3.31 2.26
C GLN A 170 -18.69 3.34 0.91
N PHE A 171 -18.51 2.31 0.07
CA PHE A 171 -18.95 2.31 -1.33
C PHE A 171 -19.91 1.17 -1.64
N GLU A 172 -19.77 0.04 -0.95
CA GLU A 172 -20.56 -1.15 -1.21
C GLU A 172 -21.38 -1.54 0.02
N ARG A 173 -22.62 -1.95 -0.20
CA ARG A 173 -23.49 -2.46 0.86
C ARG A 173 -23.17 -3.93 1.11
N LEU A 174 -22.23 -4.18 1.99
CA LEU A 174 -21.82 -5.52 2.39
C LEU A 174 -22.46 -5.90 3.74
N PRO A 175 -22.64 -7.20 4.03
CA PRO A 175 -23.00 -7.66 5.36
C PRO A 175 -21.98 -7.18 6.41
N ALA A 176 -22.43 -6.88 7.60
CA ALA A 176 -21.52 -6.55 8.71
C ALA A 176 -20.64 -7.77 9.05
N SER A 177 -19.36 -7.52 9.33
CA SER A 177 -18.49 -8.55 9.90
C SER A 177 -18.91 -8.87 11.33
N GLU A 178 -18.71 -10.11 11.77
CA GLU A 178 -19.02 -10.54 13.12
C GLU A 178 -18.19 -9.77 14.16
N GLN A 179 -16.91 -9.59 13.89
CA GLN A 179 -15.95 -8.95 14.80
C GLN A 179 -15.01 -7.98 14.07
N ASP A 180 -14.47 -7.02 14.83
CA ASP A 180 -13.39 -6.14 14.43
C ASP A 180 -12.32 -6.08 15.53
N VAL A 181 -11.51 -7.13 15.63
CA VAL A 181 -10.48 -7.26 16.69
C VAL A 181 -9.35 -6.25 16.52
N LEU A 182 -9.01 -5.89 15.28
CA LEU A 182 -7.91 -4.98 15.01
C LEU A 182 -8.31 -3.51 15.10
N GLY A 183 -9.58 -3.16 14.82
CA GLY A 183 -10.07 -1.78 14.86
C GLY A 183 -9.24 -0.84 13.99
N ASN A 184 -8.80 -1.32 12.82
CA ASN A 184 -8.04 -0.47 11.91
C ASN A 184 -8.93 0.61 11.31
N PRO A 185 -8.45 1.87 11.18
CA PRO A 185 -9.17 2.87 10.41
C PRO A 185 -9.22 2.50 8.91
N ASP A 186 -10.09 3.17 8.16
CA ASP A 186 -10.20 2.97 6.71
C ASP A 186 -8.92 3.36 5.99
N TYR A 187 -8.22 4.38 6.52
CA TYR A 187 -6.88 4.75 6.06
C TYR A 187 -6.05 5.42 7.16
N GLU A 188 -4.74 5.25 7.07
CA GLU A 188 -3.72 6.02 7.79
C GLU A 188 -2.63 6.45 6.82
N LEU A 189 -2.47 7.77 6.63
CA LEU A 189 -1.58 8.35 5.65
C LEU A 189 -0.75 9.48 6.24
N PHE A 190 0.46 9.65 5.74
CA PHE A 190 1.37 10.73 6.07
C PHE A 190 1.53 11.66 4.87
N PHE A 191 1.43 12.98 5.05
CA PHE A 191 1.90 13.91 4.05
C PHE A 191 3.41 14.12 4.23
N ALA A 192 4.19 13.50 3.34
CA ALA A 192 5.65 13.55 3.37
C ALA A 192 6.13 14.81 2.63
N ASP A 193 6.40 15.86 3.39
CA ASP A 193 7.04 17.08 2.94
C ASP A 193 8.57 16.96 2.85
N ASN A 194 9.12 15.93 3.45
CA ASN A 194 10.53 15.56 3.35
C ASN A 194 10.69 14.05 3.25
N ILE A 195 11.60 13.62 2.36
CA ILE A 195 11.91 12.21 2.13
C ILE A 195 13.42 12.03 1.98
N PHE A 196 13.93 10.87 2.37
CA PHE A 196 15.16 10.34 1.83
C PHE A 196 14.84 9.38 0.70
N LEU A 197 15.74 9.29 -0.29
CA LEU A 197 15.54 8.49 -1.48
C LEU A 197 16.87 7.86 -1.91
N MET A 198 16.86 6.55 -2.15
CA MET A 198 17.96 5.80 -2.75
C MET A 198 17.56 5.40 -4.17
N ASP A 199 18.32 5.89 -5.13
CA ASP A 199 18.28 5.46 -6.51
C ASP A 199 19.25 4.28 -6.68
N HIS A 200 18.68 3.08 -6.79
CA HIS A 200 19.48 1.86 -6.88
C HIS A 200 20.14 1.68 -8.24
N GLU A 201 19.57 2.25 -9.31
CA GLU A 201 20.17 2.18 -10.65
C GLU A 201 21.49 2.96 -10.70
N ASN A 202 21.50 4.16 -10.11
CA ASN A 202 22.67 5.03 -10.08
C ASN A 202 23.50 4.87 -8.80
N ASN A 203 23.06 4.05 -7.85
CA ASN A 203 23.64 3.87 -6.51
C ASN A 203 23.87 5.23 -5.80
N GLN A 204 22.84 6.09 -5.81
CA GLN A 204 22.91 7.45 -5.27
C GLN A 204 21.81 7.71 -4.26
N GLY A 205 22.20 8.26 -3.10
CA GLY A 205 21.31 8.69 -2.05
C GLY A 205 21.01 10.19 -2.10
N TYR A 206 19.77 10.54 -1.78
CA TYR A 206 19.29 11.92 -1.76
C TYR A 206 18.42 12.18 -0.55
N VAL A 207 18.43 13.42 -0.08
CA VAL A 207 17.40 13.99 0.78
C VAL A 207 16.65 15.03 -0.04
N VAL A 208 15.35 14.91 -0.13
CA VAL A 208 14.44 15.85 -0.78
C VAL A 208 13.62 16.54 0.30
N VAL A 209 13.81 17.83 0.46
CA VAL A 209 13.04 18.68 1.36
C VAL A 209 12.19 19.62 0.52
N ASN A 210 10.90 19.58 0.76
CA ASN A 210 9.92 20.37 0.02
C ASN A 210 9.56 21.63 0.81
N CYS A 211 10.09 22.78 0.39
CA CYS A 211 9.66 24.07 0.94
C CYS A 211 8.23 24.35 0.52
N ILE A 212 7.30 24.31 1.45
CA ILE A 212 5.88 24.58 1.21
C ILE A 212 5.60 26.03 1.57
N VAL A 213 5.31 26.87 0.57
CA VAL A 213 4.89 28.26 0.77
C VAL A 213 3.37 28.28 0.91
N THR A 214 2.86 28.82 2.01
CA THR A 214 1.42 28.88 2.28
C THR A 214 0.86 30.31 2.09
N ASN A 215 1.07 31.21 3.03
CA ASN A 215 0.48 32.56 2.99
C ASN A 215 1.54 33.67 2.94
N GLY A 216 2.53 33.53 2.02
CA GLY A 216 3.64 34.49 1.90
C GLY A 216 4.71 34.34 3.02
N ASP A 217 4.76 33.20 3.64
CA ASP A 217 5.62 32.83 4.77
C ASP A 217 6.97 32.23 4.33
N HIS A 218 7.57 32.83 3.32
CA HIS A 218 8.79 32.35 2.65
C HIS A 218 9.97 32.11 3.61
N GLU A 219 10.22 33.03 4.55
CA GLU A 219 11.32 32.88 5.52
C GLU A 219 11.09 31.71 6.48
N ALA A 220 9.83 31.49 6.91
CA ALA A 220 9.50 30.32 7.72
C ALA A 220 9.73 29.03 6.94
N ALA A 221 9.32 28.97 5.67
CA ALA A 221 9.54 27.82 4.80
C ALA A 221 11.02 27.53 4.59
N VAL A 222 11.87 28.57 4.42
CA VAL A 222 13.34 28.43 4.32
C VAL A 222 13.93 27.88 5.62
N ALA A 223 13.53 28.43 6.78
CA ALA A 223 14.04 28.02 8.08
C ALA A 223 13.69 26.55 8.38
N GLU A 224 12.44 26.14 8.13
CA GLU A 224 11.97 24.77 8.32
C GLU A 224 12.67 23.79 7.38
N ALA A 225 12.94 24.18 6.13
CA ALA A 225 13.70 23.34 5.21
C ALA A 225 15.16 23.17 5.69
N GLN A 226 15.78 24.21 6.24
CA GLN A 226 17.11 24.11 6.83
C GLN A 226 17.10 23.16 8.03
N ASP A 227 16.14 23.30 8.94
CA ASP A 227 15.98 22.41 10.10
C ASP A 227 15.80 20.93 9.65
N ALA A 228 15.06 20.68 8.57
CA ALA A 228 14.89 19.34 8.02
C ALA A 228 16.21 18.78 7.47
N PHE A 229 16.98 19.55 6.70
CA PHE A 229 18.29 19.12 6.22
C PHE A 229 19.25 18.84 7.38
N ASP A 230 19.32 19.73 8.36
CA ASP A 230 20.19 19.58 9.54
C ASP A 230 19.83 18.29 10.29
N TYR A 231 18.54 17.96 10.41
CA TYR A 231 18.10 16.69 10.97
C TYR A 231 18.66 15.50 10.18
N TYR A 232 18.43 15.43 8.87
CA TYR A 232 18.89 14.28 8.06
C TYR A 232 20.42 14.12 8.10
N PHE A 233 21.16 15.21 7.97
CA PHE A 233 22.62 15.15 7.97
C PHE A 233 23.23 14.83 9.35
N ASN A 234 22.60 15.29 10.43
CA ASN A 234 23.03 14.94 11.79
C ASN A 234 22.71 13.49 12.12
N MET A 235 21.48 13.04 11.80
CA MET A 235 21.07 11.66 12.06
C MET A 235 21.81 10.64 11.20
N ALA A 236 22.30 10.99 10.01
CA ALA A 236 23.14 10.13 9.20
C ALA A 236 24.37 9.60 9.97
N ARG A 237 24.87 10.38 10.94
CA ARG A 237 26.02 10.04 11.79
C ARG A 237 25.62 9.32 13.10
N PHE A 238 24.33 9.28 13.40
CA PHE A 238 23.81 8.67 14.63
C PHE A 238 23.84 7.14 14.52
N GLN A 239 24.08 6.47 15.64
CA GLN A 239 24.02 5.01 15.77
C GLN A 239 22.93 4.69 16.80
N PRO A 240 21.71 4.35 16.39
CA PRO A 240 20.65 4.03 17.34
C PRO A 240 20.99 2.75 18.10
N PRO A 241 20.61 2.65 19.38
CA PRO A 241 20.78 1.42 20.14
C PRO A 241 19.93 0.32 19.51
N LYS A 242 20.55 -0.81 19.21
CA LYS A 242 19.84 -1.99 18.72
C LYS A 242 18.89 -2.51 19.79
N GLY A 243 17.76 -3.08 19.35
CA GLY A 243 16.85 -3.78 20.24
C GLY A 243 17.49 -5.00 20.89
N LYS A 244 16.98 -5.40 22.04
CA LYS A 244 17.36 -6.69 22.64
C LYS A 244 16.61 -7.77 21.89
N ARG A 245 17.33 -8.79 21.41
CA ARG A 245 16.73 -9.99 20.86
C ARG A 245 16.13 -10.81 22.01
N HIS A 246 14.96 -11.36 21.77
CA HIS A 246 14.39 -12.36 22.68
C HIS A 246 15.06 -13.71 22.44
N ASP A 247 15.73 -14.26 23.46
CA ASP A 247 16.49 -15.53 23.35
C ASP A 247 15.70 -16.75 23.85
N GLY A 248 14.47 -16.56 24.34
CA GLY A 248 13.63 -17.62 24.85
C GLY A 248 12.72 -18.26 23.80
N PRO A 249 12.16 -19.47 24.07
CA PRO A 249 11.14 -20.05 23.23
C PRO A 249 9.86 -19.19 23.26
N LEU A 250 9.29 -18.93 22.09
CA LEU A 250 8.00 -18.25 21.98
C LEU A 250 6.86 -19.23 22.24
N PRO A 251 5.77 -18.78 22.89
CA PRO A 251 4.54 -19.57 23.00
C PRO A 251 4.04 -20.02 21.62
N PRO A 252 3.19 -21.07 21.55
CA PRO A 252 2.53 -21.46 20.31
C PRO A 252 1.68 -20.32 19.75
N ALA A 253 1.62 -20.23 18.42
CA ALA A 253 0.70 -19.35 17.72
C ALA A 253 -0.76 -19.70 18.06
N SER A 254 -1.64 -18.72 18.02
CA SER A 254 -3.09 -18.92 18.01
C SER A 254 -3.68 -18.51 16.66
N THR A 255 -4.91 -18.91 16.40
CA THR A 255 -5.61 -18.54 15.15
C THR A 255 -7.07 -18.23 15.44
N ASP A 256 -7.66 -17.31 14.68
CA ASP A 256 -9.09 -17.01 14.76
C ASP A 256 -9.98 -18.10 14.12
N THR A 257 -9.40 -18.95 13.27
CA THR A 257 -10.09 -19.99 12.52
C THR A 257 -9.25 -21.26 12.51
N SER A 258 -9.75 -22.32 13.11
CA SER A 258 -9.12 -23.65 13.13
C SER A 258 -9.11 -24.29 11.74
N GLN A 259 -8.33 -25.37 11.56
CA GLN A 259 -8.32 -26.12 10.31
C GLN A 259 -9.70 -26.63 9.91
N ALA A 260 -10.43 -27.23 10.86
CA ALA A 260 -11.77 -27.78 10.60
C ALA A 260 -12.75 -26.67 10.16
N GLU A 261 -12.76 -25.53 10.85
CA GLU A 261 -13.59 -24.38 10.49
C GLU A 261 -13.22 -23.84 9.10
N TYR A 262 -11.93 -23.69 8.80
CA TYR A 262 -11.49 -23.22 7.49
C TYR A 262 -11.89 -24.19 6.37
N GLU A 263 -11.74 -25.49 6.59
CA GLU A 263 -12.18 -26.51 5.64
C GLU A 263 -13.71 -26.45 5.39
N ASP A 264 -14.51 -26.13 6.42
CA ASP A 264 -15.95 -25.95 6.29
C ASP A 264 -16.29 -24.65 5.51
N MET A 265 -15.53 -23.57 5.73
CA MET A 265 -15.64 -22.35 4.91
C MET A 265 -15.37 -22.67 3.42
N VAL A 266 -14.35 -23.48 3.12
CA VAL A 266 -14.04 -23.91 1.75
C VAL A 266 -15.19 -24.72 1.15
N ARG A 267 -15.77 -25.67 1.90
CA ARG A 267 -16.93 -26.47 1.44
C ARG A 267 -18.13 -25.58 1.13
N THR A 268 -18.41 -24.61 2.00
CA THR A 268 -19.49 -23.62 1.81
C THR A 268 -19.24 -22.76 0.58
N ALA A 269 -18.01 -22.26 0.39
CA ALA A 269 -17.66 -21.48 -0.79
C ALA A 269 -17.79 -22.30 -2.09
N LYS A 270 -17.42 -23.58 -2.07
CA LYS A 270 -17.63 -24.48 -3.23
C LYS A 270 -19.11 -24.70 -3.54
N GLN A 271 -19.99 -24.68 -2.53
CA GLN A 271 -21.43 -24.75 -2.79
C GLN A 271 -21.91 -23.49 -3.53
N HIS A 272 -21.47 -22.27 -3.13
CA HIS A 272 -21.76 -21.05 -3.87
C HIS A 272 -21.26 -21.07 -5.33
N ILE A 273 -20.12 -21.74 -5.57
CA ILE A 273 -19.63 -21.94 -6.95
C ILE A 273 -20.55 -22.87 -7.75
N LEU A 274 -20.99 -23.98 -7.13
CA LEU A 274 -21.91 -24.94 -7.76
C LEU A 274 -23.28 -24.33 -8.03
N ASP A 275 -23.76 -23.45 -7.15
CA ASP A 275 -25.02 -22.73 -7.26
C ASP A 275 -24.95 -21.61 -8.33
N GLY A 276 -23.75 -21.28 -8.82
CA GLY A 276 -23.52 -20.29 -9.85
C GLY A 276 -23.43 -18.84 -9.35
N ASP A 277 -23.30 -18.64 -8.04
CA ASP A 277 -23.19 -17.31 -7.43
C ASP A 277 -21.85 -16.63 -7.77
N ILE A 278 -20.77 -17.43 -7.79
CA ILE A 278 -19.38 -16.98 -8.02
C ILE A 278 -18.58 -18.03 -8.81
N PHE A 279 -17.50 -17.59 -9.44
CA PHE A 279 -16.47 -18.48 -10.04
C PHE A 279 -15.33 -18.75 -9.07
N GLN A 280 -15.00 -17.76 -8.26
CA GLN A 280 -13.90 -17.81 -7.28
C GLN A 280 -14.20 -16.91 -6.08
N VAL A 281 -13.71 -17.30 -4.91
CA VAL A 281 -13.63 -16.46 -3.71
C VAL A 281 -12.31 -16.70 -2.97
N VAL A 282 -11.73 -15.65 -2.41
CA VAL A 282 -10.52 -15.76 -1.59
C VAL A 282 -10.91 -15.72 -0.11
N LEU A 283 -10.72 -16.82 0.60
CA LEU A 283 -10.98 -16.93 2.04
C LEU A 283 -9.68 -16.81 2.81
N SER A 284 -9.72 -16.10 3.93
CA SER A 284 -8.54 -15.84 4.76
C SER A 284 -8.80 -16.09 6.25
N ARG A 285 -7.71 -16.28 7.00
CA ARG A 285 -7.69 -16.42 8.45
C ARG A 285 -6.51 -15.68 9.05
N THR A 286 -6.60 -15.35 10.34
CA THR A 286 -5.55 -14.63 11.07
C THR A 286 -4.80 -15.59 11.99
N ILE A 287 -3.48 -15.55 11.91
CA ILE A 287 -2.55 -16.21 12.83
C ILE A 287 -1.98 -15.13 13.75
N THR A 288 -2.03 -15.37 15.05
CA THR A 288 -1.54 -14.45 16.07
C THR A 288 -0.30 -15.04 16.73
N GLU A 289 0.81 -14.28 16.71
CA GLU A 289 2.11 -14.66 17.26
C GLU A 289 2.58 -13.65 18.30
N PRO A 290 3.17 -14.08 19.42
CA PRO A 290 3.93 -13.17 20.28
C PRO A 290 5.11 -12.57 19.50
N CYS A 291 5.31 -11.26 19.63
CA CYS A 291 6.36 -10.52 18.92
C CYS A 291 7.15 -9.66 19.92
N PRO A 292 8.03 -10.26 20.73
CA PRO A 292 8.80 -9.54 21.73
C PRO A 292 9.97 -8.74 21.16
N ASP A 293 10.44 -9.10 19.95
CA ASP A 293 11.53 -8.39 19.27
C ASP A 293 11.06 -7.02 18.77
N GLU A 294 12.02 -6.12 18.54
CA GLU A 294 11.73 -4.85 17.88
C GLU A 294 11.15 -5.10 16.47
N PRO A 295 10.07 -4.42 16.09
CA PRO A 295 9.45 -4.61 14.78
C PRO A 295 10.43 -4.42 13.61
N LEU A 296 11.42 -3.52 13.73
CA LEU A 296 12.41 -3.31 12.68
C LEU A 296 13.33 -4.52 12.48
N ASP A 297 13.65 -5.28 13.54
CA ASP A 297 14.41 -6.53 13.44
C ASP A 297 13.60 -7.63 12.74
N VAL A 298 12.29 -7.69 13.02
CA VAL A 298 11.37 -8.59 12.31
C VAL A 298 11.33 -8.23 10.83
N TYR A 299 11.18 -6.95 10.49
CA TYR A 299 11.23 -6.48 9.10
C TYR A 299 12.56 -6.78 8.42
N LYS A 300 13.69 -6.59 9.11
CA LYS A 300 15.03 -6.91 8.61
C LYS A 300 15.16 -8.39 8.23
N ARG A 301 14.57 -9.29 9.02
CA ARG A 301 14.53 -10.72 8.72
C ARG A 301 13.58 -11.02 7.54
N LEU A 302 12.38 -10.43 7.54
CA LEU A 302 11.41 -10.60 6.45
C LEU A 302 12.01 -10.17 5.10
N ARG A 303 12.71 -9.04 5.08
CA ARG A 303 13.41 -8.50 3.91
C ARG A 303 14.43 -9.48 3.31
N LYS A 304 15.04 -10.33 4.14
CA LYS A 304 15.98 -11.38 3.69
C LYS A 304 15.27 -12.67 3.28
N LEU A 305 14.20 -13.04 4.01
CA LEU A 305 13.49 -14.29 3.78
C LEU A 305 12.62 -14.26 2.52
N ASN A 306 12.09 -13.09 2.19
CA ASN A 306 11.15 -12.92 1.10
C ASN A 306 11.31 -11.55 0.44
N PRO A 307 12.44 -11.30 -0.28
CA PRO A 307 12.58 -10.08 -1.07
C PRO A 307 11.46 -9.98 -2.10
N SER A 308 10.94 -8.78 -2.33
CA SER A 308 9.78 -8.55 -3.21
C SER A 308 9.82 -7.15 -3.83
N PRO A 309 9.10 -6.93 -4.94
CA PRO A 309 9.02 -5.61 -5.58
C PRO A 309 8.51 -4.50 -4.67
N TYR A 310 7.61 -4.83 -3.74
CA TYR A 310 7.04 -3.88 -2.79
C TYR A 310 7.30 -4.33 -1.37
N MET A 311 8.29 -3.73 -0.74
CA MET A 311 8.57 -3.93 0.67
C MET A 311 8.25 -2.67 1.44
N PHE A 312 7.65 -2.80 2.61
CA PHE A 312 7.20 -1.66 3.39
C PHE A 312 7.32 -1.88 4.90
N TYR A 313 7.62 -0.77 5.58
CA TYR A 313 7.56 -0.64 7.04
C TYR A 313 6.89 0.70 7.36
N LEU A 314 5.76 0.66 8.05
CA LEU A 314 5.01 1.84 8.48
C LEU A 314 4.80 1.77 9.99
N ASN A 315 5.30 2.75 10.74
CA ASN A 315 5.00 2.89 12.16
C ASN A 315 3.92 3.96 12.34
N MET A 316 2.66 3.50 12.27
CA MET A 316 1.46 4.32 12.38
C MET A 316 0.99 4.42 13.83
N PRO A 317 0.14 5.39 14.19
CA PRO A 317 -0.47 5.46 15.52
C PRO A 317 -1.18 4.18 15.94
N SER A 318 -1.91 3.52 15.01
CA SER A 318 -2.67 2.30 15.29
C SER A 318 -1.79 1.08 15.51
N ALA A 319 -0.73 0.91 14.71
CA ALA A 319 0.14 -0.26 14.74
C ALA A 319 1.40 -0.06 13.88
N VAL A 320 2.34 -1.00 13.99
CA VAL A 320 3.40 -1.16 12.99
C VAL A 320 2.94 -2.15 11.93
N LEU A 321 2.81 -1.69 10.69
CA LEU A 321 2.51 -2.53 9.54
C LEU A 321 3.78 -2.74 8.72
N MET A 322 4.10 -4.00 8.42
CA MET A 322 5.25 -4.34 7.59
C MET A 322 4.91 -5.50 6.66
N GLY A 323 5.56 -5.53 5.50
CA GLY A 323 5.28 -6.58 4.51
C GLY A 323 6.24 -6.63 3.35
N SER A 324 6.03 -7.67 2.54
CA SER A 324 6.81 -8.05 1.39
C SER A 324 5.86 -8.50 0.28
N SER A 325 5.20 -7.53 -0.37
CA SER A 325 4.18 -7.80 -1.37
C SER A 325 4.79 -8.01 -2.76
N PRO A 326 4.43 -9.07 -3.46
CA PRO A 326 4.85 -9.27 -4.84
C PRO A 326 3.96 -8.53 -5.85
N GLU A 327 2.80 -8.01 -5.43
CA GLU A 327 1.72 -7.69 -6.37
C GLU A 327 1.36 -6.21 -6.37
N LEU A 328 1.44 -5.61 -7.57
CA LEU A 328 0.91 -4.29 -7.87
C LEU A 328 -0.62 -4.30 -7.69
N ASN A 329 -1.15 -3.37 -6.91
CA ASN A 329 -2.59 -3.14 -6.83
C ASN A 329 -3.05 -2.24 -7.99
N LEU A 330 -2.56 -1.02 -8.04
CA LEU A 330 -2.87 -0.04 -9.08
C LEU A 330 -1.72 0.93 -9.24
N ARG A 331 -1.42 1.30 -10.50
CA ARG A 331 -0.52 2.39 -10.82
C ARG A 331 -1.21 3.40 -11.73
N VAL A 332 -1.07 4.70 -11.41
CA VAL A 332 -1.43 5.80 -12.28
C VAL A 332 -0.20 6.66 -12.54
N SER A 333 0.20 6.79 -13.78
CA SER A 333 1.43 7.48 -14.18
C SER A 333 1.23 8.35 -15.42
N GLY A 334 2.19 9.24 -15.68
CA GLY A 334 2.18 10.14 -16.82
C GLY A 334 2.19 11.63 -16.40
N THR A 335 2.81 12.49 -17.22
CA THR A 335 2.86 13.95 -17.04
C THR A 335 1.95 14.72 -18.00
N GLY A 336 1.41 14.01 -19.01
CA GLY A 336 0.39 14.44 -19.97
C GLY A 336 -0.88 13.60 -19.78
N PRO A 337 -1.33 12.88 -20.80
CA PRO A 337 -2.35 11.85 -20.59
C PRO A 337 -1.87 10.82 -19.56
N ARG A 338 -2.67 10.62 -18.51
CA ARG A 338 -2.33 9.64 -17.48
C ARG A 338 -2.74 8.25 -17.93
N HIS A 339 -1.96 7.27 -17.51
CA HIS A 339 -2.23 5.87 -17.76
C HIS A 339 -2.51 5.15 -16.44
N VAL A 340 -3.53 4.33 -16.46
CA VAL A 340 -3.88 3.42 -15.38
C VAL A 340 -3.41 2.01 -15.74
N GLU A 341 -2.84 1.30 -14.77
CA GLU A 341 -2.21 -0.01 -14.95
C GLU A 341 -2.54 -0.94 -13.79
N ILE A 342 -2.92 -2.17 -14.14
CA ILE A 342 -3.08 -3.30 -13.20
C ILE A 342 -2.29 -4.47 -13.75
N ARG A 343 -1.58 -5.19 -12.86
CA ARG A 343 -0.78 -6.37 -13.25
C ARG A 343 -1.25 -7.60 -12.47
N PRO A 344 -2.26 -8.33 -12.95
CA PRO A 344 -2.68 -9.58 -12.33
C PRO A 344 -1.56 -10.62 -12.39
N ILE A 345 -1.35 -11.27 -11.26
CA ILE A 345 -0.40 -12.35 -11.09
C ILE A 345 -1.17 -13.59 -10.64
N ALA A 346 -1.04 -14.69 -11.37
CA ALA A 346 -1.56 -15.99 -10.98
C ALA A 346 -0.65 -17.10 -11.50
N GLY A 347 -0.61 -18.19 -10.76
CA GLY A 347 0.31 -19.26 -11.03
C GLY A 347 1.73 -19.00 -10.51
N THR A 348 2.27 -19.99 -9.80
CA THR A 348 3.60 -19.91 -9.20
C THR A 348 4.30 -21.24 -9.30
N LYS A 349 5.54 -21.21 -9.79
CA LYS A 349 6.46 -22.33 -9.74
C LYS A 349 7.76 -21.89 -9.05
N PRO A 350 8.48 -22.79 -8.37
CA PRO A 350 9.82 -22.46 -7.89
C PRO A 350 10.77 -22.22 -9.06
N ARG A 351 11.90 -21.58 -8.79
CA ARG A 351 13.03 -21.54 -9.73
C ARG A 351 13.63 -22.94 -9.84
N GLY A 352 14.03 -23.31 -11.04
CA GLY A 352 14.79 -24.55 -11.28
C GLY A 352 16.19 -24.45 -10.68
N ARG A 353 16.47 -25.20 -9.61
CA ARG A 353 17.78 -25.21 -8.95
C ARG A 353 18.33 -26.62 -8.80
N ILE A 354 19.63 -26.77 -8.99
CA ILE A 354 20.41 -27.98 -8.67
C ILE A 354 21.56 -27.53 -7.78
N ASP A 355 21.74 -28.16 -6.64
CA ASP A 355 22.77 -27.82 -5.63
C ASP A 355 22.76 -26.35 -5.19
N GLY A 356 21.57 -25.72 -5.20
CA GLY A 356 21.38 -24.32 -4.79
C GLY A 356 21.55 -23.28 -5.91
N GLU A 357 22.14 -23.64 -7.03
CA GLU A 357 22.33 -22.77 -8.20
C GLU A 357 21.18 -22.92 -9.21
N ILE A 358 20.90 -21.85 -9.99
CA ILE A 358 19.91 -21.90 -11.06
C ILE A 358 20.39 -22.85 -12.16
N ASP A 359 19.61 -23.91 -12.40
CA ASP A 359 19.77 -24.78 -13.54
C ASP A 359 18.85 -24.35 -14.68
N PRO A 360 19.40 -23.87 -15.81
CA PRO A 360 18.60 -23.30 -16.89
C PRO A 360 17.57 -24.27 -17.48
N ASP A 361 17.91 -25.57 -17.60
CA ASP A 361 17.02 -26.55 -18.20
C ASP A 361 15.83 -26.87 -17.28
N THR A 362 16.08 -27.06 -15.99
CA THR A 362 15.03 -27.26 -15.00
C THR A 362 14.16 -26.01 -14.85
N ASP A 363 14.76 -24.82 -14.86
CA ASP A 363 14.05 -23.53 -14.76
C ASP A 363 13.14 -23.30 -15.97
N PHE A 364 13.63 -23.62 -17.17
CA PHE A 364 12.84 -23.57 -18.40
C PHE A 364 11.71 -24.62 -18.42
N ARG A 365 11.96 -25.82 -17.90
CA ARG A 365 10.92 -26.85 -17.78
C ARG A 365 9.78 -26.37 -16.86
N TYR A 366 10.09 -25.76 -15.70
CA TYR A 366 9.08 -25.22 -14.81
C TYR A 366 8.32 -24.05 -15.43
N GLU A 367 8.99 -23.21 -16.24
CA GLU A 367 8.33 -22.17 -17.03
C GLU A 367 7.34 -22.78 -18.04
N ALA A 368 7.77 -23.82 -18.77
CA ALA A 368 6.91 -24.50 -19.73
C ALA A 368 5.71 -25.19 -19.05
N GLU A 369 5.94 -25.86 -17.92
CA GLU A 369 4.87 -26.45 -17.11
C GLU A 369 3.86 -25.40 -16.67
N LEU A 370 4.31 -24.21 -16.19
CA LEU A 370 3.44 -23.13 -15.77
C LEU A 370 2.59 -22.60 -16.92
N LYS A 371 3.19 -22.42 -18.10
CA LYS A 371 2.49 -21.95 -19.32
C LYS A 371 1.52 -22.97 -19.91
N LEU A 372 1.65 -24.25 -19.59
CA LEU A 372 0.81 -25.32 -20.10
C LEU A 372 -0.22 -25.82 -19.08
N ASP A 373 -0.15 -25.39 -17.84
CA ASP A 373 -1.09 -25.78 -16.80
C ASP A 373 -2.47 -25.16 -17.05
N ARG A 374 -3.45 -25.98 -17.40
CA ARG A 374 -4.79 -25.54 -17.77
C ARG A 374 -5.53 -24.85 -16.63
N LYS A 375 -5.30 -25.28 -15.38
CA LYS A 375 -5.91 -24.66 -14.18
C LYS A 375 -5.35 -23.26 -13.98
N GLU A 376 -4.02 -23.14 -13.91
CA GLU A 376 -3.34 -21.85 -13.74
C GLU A 376 -3.71 -20.85 -14.85
N LEU A 377 -3.77 -21.31 -16.11
CA LEU A 377 -4.19 -20.48 -17.24
C LEU A 377 -5.64 -20.01 -17.11
N ALA A 378 -6.57 -20.88 -16.70
CA ALA A 378 -7.98 -20.52 -16.53
C ALA A 378 -8.16 -19.48 -15.40
N GLU A 379 -7.51 -19.69 -14.26
CA GLU A 379 -7.49 -18.75 -13.14
C GLU A 379 -6.88 -17.40 -13.54
N HIS A 380 -5.75 -17.43 -14.25
CA HIS A 380 -5.08 -16.22 -14.71
C HIS A 380 -5.95 -15.42 -15.71
N MET A 381 -6.56 -16.09 -16.68
CA MET A 381 -7.44 -15.42 -17.66
C MET A 381 -8.66 -14.79 -17.00
N MET A 382 -9.22 -15.40 -15.96
CA MET A 382 -10.29 -14.81 -15.15
C MET A 382 -9.84 -13.52 -14.46
N LEU A 383 -8.63 -13.50 -13.88
CA LEU A 383 -8.06 -12.30 -13.25
C LEU A 383 -7.73 -11.20 -14.28
N VAL A 384 -7.25 -11.58 -15.47
CA VAL A 384 -7.04 -10.63 -16.58
C VAL A 384 -8.37 -10.00 -17.01
N ASP A 385 -9.43 -10.78 -17.12
CA ASP A 385 -10.75 -10.25 -17.51
C ASP A 385 -11.31 -9.32 -16.42
N LEU A 386 -11.14 -9.67 -15.15
CA LEU A 386 -11.50 -8.80 -14.03
C LEU A 386 -10.73 -7.48 -14.06
N ALA A 387 -9.40 -7.51 -14.28
CA ALA A 387 -8.58 -6.29 -14.42
C ALA A 387 -9.01 -5.45 -15.64
N ARG A 388 -9.39 -6.10 -16.74
CA ARG A 388 -9.94 -5.41 -17.92
C ARG A 388 -11.26 -4.71 -17.59
N ASN A 389 -12.12 -5.31 -16.79
CA ASN A 389 -13.38 -4.70 -16.34
C ASN A 389 -13.11 -3.53 -15.39
N ASP A 390 -12.20 -3.67 -14.44
CA ASP A 390 -11.83 -2.61 -13.50
C ASP A 390 -11.27 -1.39 -14.25
N ILE A 391 -10.35 -1.58 -15.19
CA ILE A 391 -9.80 -0.49 -16.00
C ILE A 391 -10.85 0.13 -16.92
N ALA A 392 -11.79 -0.65 -17.47
CA ALA A 392 -12.84 -0.11 -18.33
C ALA A 392 -13.73 0.95 -17.67
N ARG A 393 -13.84 0.91 -16.34
CA ARG A 393 -14.63 1.88 -15.55
C ARG A 393 -14.05 3.28 -15.57
N VAL A 394 -12.71 3.39 -15.73
CA VAL A 394 -11.97 4.65 -15.57
C VAL A 394 -11.15 5.03 -16.79
N ALA A 395 -10.98 4.15 -17.76
CA ALA A 395 -10.21 4.42 -18.98
C ALA A 395 -11.06 5.07 -20.06
N ASP A 396 -10.43 5.88 -20.89
CA ASP A 396 -11.05 6.40 -22.11
C ASP A 396 -11.50 5.24 -23.01
N PRO A 397 -12.70 5.31 -23.60
CA PRO A 397 -13.19 4.30 -24.52
C PRO A 397 -12.19 3.98 -25.63
N GLY A 398 -11.90 2.70 -25.83
CA GLY A 398 -10.96 2.23 -26.86
C GLY A 398 -9.49 2.29 -26.49
N SER A 399 -9.10 2.87 -25.34
CA SER A 399 -7.71 2.97 -24.90
C SER A 399 -7.21 1.74 -24.14
N ARG A 400 -8.12 0.88 -23.67
CA ARG A 400 -7.78 -0.30 -22.88
C ARG A 400 -7.08 -1.36 -23.72
N VAL A 401 -5.91 -1.79 -23.26
CA VAL A 401 -5.10 -2.83 -23.92
C VAL A 401 -4.55 -3.82 -22.88
N VAL A 402 -4.37 -5.07 -23.30
CA VAL A 402 -3.53 -6.05 -22.60
C VAL A 402 -2.22 -6.09 -23.38
N ASN A 403 -1.22 -5.35 -22.90
CA ASN A 403 0.06 -5.20 -23.62
C ASN A 403 1.06 -6.33 -23.33
N GLU A 404 0.87 -7.03 -22.22
CA GLU A 404 1.60 -8.26 -21.88
C GLU A 404 0.55 -9.30 -21.45
N LEU A 405 0.55 -10.44 -22.08
CA LEU A 405 -0.37 -11.53 -21.76
C LEU A 405 0.41 -12.82 -21.54
N LEU A 406 0.21 -13.47 -20.36
CA LEU A 406 0.80 -14.75 -20.02
C LEU A 406 2.34 -14.75 -20.09
N THR A 407 2.97 -13.67 -19.65
CA THR A 407 4.43 -13.56 -19.55
C THR A 407 4.89 -14.20 -18.25
N VAL A 408 5.99 -14.96 -18.29
CA VAL A 408 6.59 -15.49 -17.06
C VAL A 408 7.66 -14.53 -16.55
N GLU A 409 7.46 -14.00 -15.37
CA GLU A 409 8.46 -13.22 -14.64
C GLU A 409 9.20 -14.10 -13.64
N LYS A 410 10.53 -14.00 -13.67
CA LYS A 410 11.43 -14.81 -12.85
C LYS A 410 12.04 -13.96 -11.75
N TYR A 411 11.75 -14.34 -10.51
CA TYR A 411 12.31 -13.75 -9.30
C TYR A 411 13.42 -14.63 -8.73
N GLU A 412 14.01 -14.27 -7.62
CA GLU A 412 15.11 -15.02 -7.03
C GLU A 412 14.71 -16.46 -6.68
N SER A 413 13.54 -16.67 -6.09
CA SER A 413 13.09 -17.98 -5.57
C SER A 413 11.93 -18.61 -6.35
N VAL A 414 11.17 -17.82 -7.09
CA VAL A 414 9.94 -18.24 -7.79
C VAL A 414 9.84 -17.62 -9.17
N GLN A 415 8.96 -18.18 -9.99
CA GLN A 415 8.52 -17.60 -11.25
C GLN A 415 7.00 -17.55 -11.28
N HIS A 416 6.44 -16.47 -11.82
CA HIS A 416 5.02 -16.19 -11.86
C HIS A 416 4.52 -15.98 -13.28
N LEU A 417 3.27 -16.37 -13.52
CA LEU A 417 2.55 -15.97 -14.72
C LEU A 417 1.94 -14.59 -14.48
N VAL A 418 2.28 -13.63 -15.34
CA VAL A 418 1.91 -12.22 -15.21
C VAL A 418 1.27 -11.73 -16.49
N SER A 419 0.28 -10.87 -16.37
CA SER A 419 -0.25 -10.07 -17.47
C SER A 419 -0.30 -8.60 -17.08
N ASN A 420 -0.38 -7.71 -18.08
CA ASN A 420 -0.42 -6.29 -17.85
C ASN A 420 -1.59 -5.66 -18.62
N VAL A 421 -2.52 -5.06 -17.89
CA VAL A 421 -3.69 -4.37 -18.43
C VAL A 421 -3.52 -2.87 -18.21
N LYS A 422 -3.60 -2.09 -19.30
CA LYS A 422 -3.44 -0.63 -19.28
C LYS A 422 -4.59 0.08 -19.98
N GLY A 423 -4.79 1.36 -19.62
CA GLY A 423 -5.70 2.27 -20.32
C GLY A 423 -5.30 3.72 -20.08
N ALA A 424 -5.69 4.62 -20.98
CA ALA A 424 -5.60 6.06 -20.71
C ALA A 424 -6.67 6.43 -19.68
N LEU A 425 -6.28 7.06 -18.57
CA LEU A 425 -7.25 7.53 -17.57
C LEU A 425 -8.08 8.66 -18.17
N ARG A 426 -9.40 8.58 -18.00
CA ARG A 426 -10.32 9.65 -18.44
C ARG A 426 -9.92 10.99 -17.83
N PRO A 427 -9.97 12.11 -18.60
CA PRO A 427 -9.54 13.42 -18.11
C PRO A 427 -10.37 13.99 -16.94
N ASP A 428 -11.62 13.53 -16.77
CA ASP A 428 -12.53 13.92 -15.70
C ASP A 428 -12.34 13.14 -14.40
N LEU A 429 -11.41 12.18 -14.38
CA LEU A 429 -11.08 11.33 -13.23
C LEU A 429 -9.63 11.52 -12.81
N ASP A 430 -9.38 11.22 -11.55
CA ASP A 430 -8.04 11.23 -10.95
C ASP A 430 -7.60 9.82 -10.48
N ALA A 431 -6.40 9.75 -9.91
CA ALA A 431 -5.85 8.50 -9.42
C ALA A 431 -6.67 7.88 -8.27
N LEU A 432 -7.30 8.71 -7.44
CA LEU A 432 -8.16 8.24 -6.36
C LEU A 432 -9.48 7.67 -6.90
N SER A 433 -10.02 8.26 -7.96
CA SER A 433 -11.16 7.69 -8.69
C SER A 433 -10.81 6.33 -9.31
N ALA A 434 -9.58 6.21 -9.87
CA ALA A 434 -9.10 4.93 -10.40
C ALA A 434 -8.97 3.89 -9.29
N TYR A 435 -8.44 4.25 -8.12
CA TYR A 435 -8.37 3.34 -6.97
C TYR A 435 -9.77 2.88 -6.52
N LEU A 436 -10.74 3.78 -6.40
CA LEU A 436 -12.12 3.44 -6.04
C LEU A 436 -12.76 2.42 -7.00
N ALA A 437 -12.51 2.59 -8.30
CA ALA A 437 -13.05 1.68 -9.31
C ALA A 437 -12.43 0.28 -9.26
N THR A 438 -11.19 0.16 -8.80
CA THR A 438 -10.41 -1.08 -8.82
C THR A 438 -10.37 -1.82 -7.49
N MET A 439 -10.66 -1.12 -6.36
CA MET A 439 -10.65 -1.73 -5.03
C MET A 439 -11.82 -2.72 -4.86
N ASN A 440 -11.74 -3.78 -4.08
CA ASN A 440 -10.50 -4.44 -3.66
C ASN A 440 -10.09 -5.39 -4.78
N MET A 441 -8.79 -5.71 -4.86
CA MET A 441 -8.29 -6.53 -5.97
C MET A 441 -8.91 -7.92 -6.02
N GLY A 442 -9.17 -8.40 -7.25
CA GLY A 442 -9.78 -9.70 -7.51
C GLY A 442 -9.00 -10.88 -6.94
N THR A 443 -7.67 -10.77 -6.92
CA THR A 443 -6.76 -11.75 -6.32
C THR A 443 -6.94 -11.91 -4.80
N LEU A 444 -7.62 -10.96 -4.14
CA LEU A 444 -7.97 -10.99 -2.70
C LEU A 444 -9.47 -11.04 -2.44
N THR A 445 -10.31 -10.98 -3.47
CA THR A 445 -11.77 -11.02 -3.35
C THR A 445 -12.36 -12.23 -4.07
N GLY A 446 -12.41 -12.19 -5.37
CA GLY A 446 -12.98 -13.23 -6.23
C GLY A 446 -13.77 -12.63 -7.39
N ALA A 447 -14.50 -13.47 -8.09
CA ALA A 447 -15.28 -13.11 -9.26
C ALA A 447 -16.65 -13.83 -9.27
N PRO A 448 -17.79 -13.10 -9.47
CA PRO A 448 -17.94 -11.64 -9.49
C PRO A 448 -17.59 -10.97 -8.16
N LYS A 449 -16.91 -9.81 -8.21
CA LYS A 449 -16.26 -9.15 -7.08
C LYS A 449 -17.19 -8.90 -5.89
N ILE A 450 -18.33 -8.26 -6.12
CA ILE A 450 -19.27 -7.87 -5.05
C ILE A 450 -19.87 -9.09 -4.37
N GLU A 451 -20.27 -10.13 -5.11
CA GLU A 451 -20.82 -11.34 -4.53
C GLU A 451 -19.78 -12.10 -3.73
N ALA A 452 -18.56 -12.20 -4.24
CA ALA A 452 -17.43 -12.76 -3.48
C ALA A 452 -17.19 -12.01 -2.16
N MET A 453 -17.23 -10.67 -2.15
CA MET A 453 -17.09 -9.87 -0.93
C MET A 453 -18.22 -10.14 0.08
N LYS A 454 -19.47 -10.33 -0.36
CA LYS A 454 -20.58 -10.70 0.53
C LYS A 454 -20.36 -12.07 1.16
N ILE A 455 -19.86 -13.05 0.42
CA ILE A 455 -19.54 -14.38 0.91
C ILE A 455 -18.37 -14.31 1.92
N ILE A 456 -17.33 -13.56 1.63
CA ILE A 456 -16.22 -13.30 2.54
C ILE A 456 -16.74 -12.77 3.89
N ARG A 457 -17.61 -11.75 3.87
CA ARG A 457 -18.18 -11.16 5.09
C ARG A 457 -19.03 -12.12 5.91
N LYS A 458 -19.64 -13.12 5.28
CA LYS A 458 -20.43 -14.14 5.98
C LYS A 458 -19.57 -15.25 6.57
N LEU A 459 -18.47 -15.59 5.93
CA LEU A 459 -17.65 -16.74 6.30
C LEU A 459 -16.47 -16.37 7.21
N GLU A 460 -15.86 -15.20 7.03
CA GLU A 460 -14.75 -14.75 7.86
C GLU A 460 -15.27 -14.09 9.16
N LYS A 461 -14.75 -14.50 10.31
CA LYS A 461 -15.17 -14.01 11.63
C LYS A 461 -14.81 -12.54 11.86
N ASN A 462 -13.65 -12.12 11.34
CA ASN A 462 -13.06 -10.81 11.60
C ASN A 462 -13.00 -9.94 10.34
N LYS A 463 -13.15 -8.62 10.51
CA LYS A 463 -12.72 -7.66 9.51
C LYS A 463 -11.27 -7.91 9.10
N ARG A 464 -10.94 -7.58 7.85
CA ARG A 464 -9.60 -7.81 7.30
C ARG A 464 -8.59 -6.74 7.69
N GLY A 465 -9.05 -5.55 8.00
CA GLY A 465 -8.18 -4.41 8.27
C GLY A 465 -7.30 -4.10 7.05
N TYR A 466 -6.00 -3.95 7.25
CA TYR A 466 -5.07 -3.65 6.15
C TYR A 466 -4.82 -4.84 5.22
N TYR A 467 -5.03 -6.09 5.65
CA TYR A 467 -4.84 -7.24 4.76
C TYR A 467 -5.79 -7.21 3.56
N GLY A 468 -5.26 -7.32 2.37
CA GLY A 468 -6.02 -7.22 1.12
C GLY A 468 -6.44 -5.81 0.74
N GLY A 469 -6.10 -4.81 1.55
CA GLY A 469 -6.10 -3.40 1.20
C GLY A 469 -4.84 -3.01 0.45
N ALA A 470 -4.36 -1.78 0.61
CA ALA A 470 -3.19 -1.29 -0.12
C ALA A 470 -2.22 -0.51 0.76
N VAL A 471 -0.92 -0.66 0.48
CA VAL A 471 0.10 0.34 0.84
C VAL A 471 0.39 1.15 -0.40
N MET A 472 0.39 2.49 -0.27
CA MET A 472 0.41 3.37 -1.43
C MET A 472 1.24 4.63 -1.24
N TYR A 473 1.60 5.27 -2.36
CA TYR A 473 1.90 6.69 -2.40
C TYR A 473 1.04 7.42 -3.45
N LEU A 474 0.66 8.67 -3.14
CA LEU A 474 0.00 9.60 -4.04
C LEU A 474 0.77 10.92 -4.02
N THR A 475 1.36 11.31 -5.13
CA THR A 475 2.06 12.60 -5.23
C THR A 475 1.08 13.75 -5.46
N VAL A 476 1.48 14.97 -5.07
CA VAL A 476 0.64 16.17 -5.25
C VAL A 476 0.36 16.50 -6.72
N ASP A 477 1.15 15.98 -7.66
CA ASP A 477 0.92 16.06 -9.10
C ASP A 477 0.12 14.86 -9.65
N GLY A 478 -0.43 14.00 -8.76
CA GLY A 478 -1.37 12.94 -9.09
C GLY A 478 -0.77 11.64 -9.66
N GLN A 479 0.52 11.37 -9.44
CA GLN A 479 1.08 10.03 -9.62
C GLN A 479 0.62 9.15 -8.47
N PHE A 480 0.28 7.92 -8.75
CA PHE A 480 -0.16 6.94 -7.76
C PHE A 480 0.52 5.60 -8.02
N ASP A 481 0.97 4.96 -6.97
CA ASP A 481 1.43 3.58 -7.03
C ASP A 481 1.07 2.89 -5.72
N SER A 482 0.61 1.66 -5.79
CA SER A 482 0.18 0.89 -4.63
C SER A 482 0.38 -0.59 -4.82
N CYS A 483 0.72 -1.28 -3.74
CA CYS A 483 0.73 -2.74 -3.70
C CYS A 483 -0.42 -3.26 -2.86
N ILE A 484 -0.82 -4.50 -3.11
CA ILE A 484 -1.77 -5.20 -2.25
C ILE A 484 -1.06 -5.54 -0.93
N THR A 485 -1.73 -5.30 0.19
CA THR A 485 -1.19 -5.64 1.51
C THR A 485 -1.35 -7.14 1.77
N ILE A 486 -0.38 -7.91 1.30
CA ILE A 486 -0.25 -9.36 1.49
C ILE A 486 1.19 -9.71 1.89
N ARG A 487 1.44 -10.95 2.33
CA ARG A 487 2.76 -11.32 2.88
C ARG A 487 3.21 -10.31 3.93
N SER A 488 2.29 -9.90 4.78
CA SER A 488 2.43 -8.79 5.72
C SER A 488 2.01 -9.22 7.12
N LEU A 489 2.44 -8.43 8.08
CA LEU A 489 2.02 -8.55 9.47
C LEU A 489 1.84 -7.17 10.08
N GLN A 490 0.95 -7.11 11.06
CA GLN A 490 0.68 -5.94 11.87
C GLN A 490 1.11 -6.24 13.30
N VAL A 491 1.94 -5.38 13.91
CA VAL A 491 2.38 -5.53 15.30
C VAL A 491 1.71 -4.46 16.16
N ARG A 492 1.06 -4.91 17.23
CA ARG A 492 0.47 -4.07 18.28
C ARG A 492 0.74 -4.73 19.64
N ASP A 493 1.21 -3.95 20.59
CA ASP A 493 1.41 -4.39 21.97
C ASP A 493 2.15 -5.74 22.09
N HIS A 494 3.29 -5.85 21.41
CA HIS A 494 4.12 -7.07 21.33
C HIS A 494 3.40 -8.32 20.77
N THR A 495 2.34 -8.10 20.03
CA THR A 495 1.58 -9.16 19.35
C THR A 495 1.56 -8.91 17.85
N ALA A 496 1.94 -9.91 17.07
CA ALA A 496 1.89 -9.88 15.63
C ALA A 496 0.63 -10.59 15.11
N TYR A 497 -0.06 -9.94 14.20
CA TYR A 497 -1.23 -10.46 13.49
C TYR A 497 -0.84 -10.68 12.02
N ILE A 498 -0.89 -11.92 11.59
CA ILE A 498 -0.54 -12.35 10.23
C ILE A 498 -1.80 -12.88 9.59
N ARG A 499 -2.27 -12.28 8.51
CA ARG A 499 -3.42 -12.80 7.77
C ARG A 499 -2.98 -13.39 6.45
N ALA A 500 -3.53 -14.56 6.10
CA ALA A 500 -3.26 -15.25 4.86
C ALA A 500 -4.51 -15.96 4.35
N GLY A 501 -4.66 -16.03 3.02
CA GLY A 501 -5.83 -16.62 2.39
C GLY A 501 -5.48 -17.43 1.14
N ALA A 502 -6.42 -18.26 0.71
CA ALA A 502 -6.34 -19.07 -0.50
C ALA A 502 -7.55 -18.78 -1.42
N GLY A 503 -7.32 -18.88 -2.72
CA GLY A 503 -8.35 -18.75 -3.74
C GLY A 503 -9.13 -20.05 -3.92
N ILE A 504 -10.41 -20.03 -3.64
CA ILE A 504 -11.29 -21.19 -3.70
C ILE A 504 -11.98 -21.21 -5.06
N VAL A 505 -11.77 -22.30 -5.81
CA VAL A 505 -12.40 -22.61 -7.09
C VAL A 505 -13.10 -23.96 -7.04
N HIS A 506 -13.79 -24.35 -8.09
CA HIS A 506 -14.54 -25.61 -8.17
C HIS A 506 -13.70 -26.83 -7.74
N ASP A 507 -12.44 -26.92 -8.20
CA ASP A 507 -11.56 -28.08 -7.97
C ASP A 507 -10.76 -27.99 -6.67
N SER A 508 -10.94 -26.93 -5.87
CA SER A 508 -10.25 -26.73 -4.61
C SER A 508 -10.50 -27.87 -3.61
N VAL A 509 -9.45 -28.34 -2.96
CA VAL A 509 -9.48 -29.36 -1.91
C VAL A 509 -9.32 -28.66 -0.56
N PRO A 510 -10.32 -28.76 0.37
CA PRO A 510 -10.33 -28.00 1.62
C PRO A 510 -9.02 -28.04 2.42
N LYS A 511 -8.44 -29.22 2.57
CA LYS A 511 -7.17 -29.41 3.28
C LYS A 511 -6.01 -28.69 2.58
N THR A 512 -5.93 -28.79 1.26
CA THR A 512 -4.86 -28.15 0.47
C THR A 512 -4.94 -26.64 0.58
N GLU A 513 -6.15 -26.06 0.54
CA GLU A 513 -6.34 -24.62 0.66
C GLU A 513 -5.99 -24.11 2.08
N PHE A 514 -6.26 -24.90 3.11
CA PHE A 514 -5.77 -24.59 4.45
C PHE A 514 -4.24 -24.59 4.51
N GLU A 515 -3.58 -25.65 3.98
CA GLU A 515 -2.12 -25.73 3.91
C GLU A 515 -1.50 -24.57 3.10
N GLU A 516 -2.19 -24.06 2.09
CA GLU A 516 -1.78 -22.90 1.32
C GLU A 516 -1.74 -21.63 2.20
N THR A 517 -2.70 -21.44 3.10
CA THR A 517 -2.65 -20.31 4.05
C THR A 517 -1.43 -20.39 4.96
N GLU A 518 -1.07 -21.61 5.45
CA GLU A 518 0.14 -21.82 6.25
C GLU A 518 1.41 -21.47 5.46
N HIS A 519 1.47 -21.90 4.20
CA HIS A 519 2.59 -21.59 3.33
C HIS A 519 2.75 -20.08 3.10
N LYS A 520 1.63 -19.38 2.86
CA LYS A 520 1.62 -17.93 2.63
C LYS A 520 2.00 -17.12 3.88
N ALA A 521 1.73 -17.62 5.08
CA ALA A 521 2.11 -16.98 6.34
C ALA A 521 3.56 -17.27 6.76
N ARG A 522 4.17 -18.32 6.22
CA ARG A 522 5.43 -18.92 6.70
C ARG A 522 6.58 -17.91 6.80
N SER A 523 6.78 -17.05 5.80
CA SER A 523 7.87 -16.06 5.81
C SER A 523 7.73 -15.05 6.96
N CYS A 524 6.50 -14.60 7.23
CA CYS A 524 6.20 -13.69 8.34
C CYS A 524 6.45 -14.38 9.70
N ILE A 525 5.96 -15.61 9.86
CA ILE A 525 6.17 -16.41 11.09
C ILE A 525 7.66 -16.66 11.34
N ARG A 526 8.42 -17.07 10.32
CA ARG A 526 9.87 -17.26 10.43
C ARG A 526 10.60 -15.97 10.78
N ALA A 527 10.18 -14.84 10.21
CA ALA A 527 10.76 -13.54 10.54
C ALA A 527 10.54 -13.17 12.01
N ILE A 528 9.37 -13.45 12.59
CA ILE A 528 9.09 -13.23 14.01
C ILE A 528 9.93 -14.15 14.87
N ARG A 529 9.97 -15.44 14.55
CA ARG A 529 10.67 -16.47 15.35
C ARG A 529 12.20 -16.47 15.17
N GLY A 530 12.74 -15.65 14.25
CA GLY A 530 14.18 -15.55 13.99
C GLY A 530 14.78 -16.80 13.34
N GLN A 531 14.02 -17.50 12.51
CA GLN A 531 14.38 -18.76 11.83
C GLN A 531 14.78 -18.54 10.37
#